data_90b989bc065fe79a6f40a3b59f6e4d92
#
_entry.id   90b989bc065fe79a6f40a3b59f6e4d92
#
_cell.length_a   1.000
_cell.length_b   1.000
_cell.length_c   1.000
_cell.angle_alpha   90.00
_cell.angle_beta   90.00
_cell.angle_gamma   90.00
#
_symmetry.space_group_name_H-M   'P 1'
#
loop_
_entity.id
_entity.type
_entity.pdbx_description
1 polymer ?
#
loop_
_entity_poly.entity_id
_entity_poly.type
_entity_poly.pdbx_seq_one_letter_code
_entity_poly.pdbx_strand_id
1 'polypeptide(L)'
;MPNYDIIPLATDLLDYTIQRVKVKEPQYTKVKAYVMENGQMVEKELFEKIKDDGKPHFPKSQTFHMCADMQRMASAILQKCNSADGRYFETEYEERLKDLDEVIVLCDTLNQYINLSYKRKYISGDQCHYWAELVRPVRQ
;
A
#
# COMPACT_ATOMS: atom_id res chain seq x y z
N MET A 1 17.39 21.72 -14.16
CA MET A 1 16.35 20.94 -14.82
C MET A 1 15.09 20.93 -13.98
N PRO A 2 13.98 21.36 -14.50
CA PRO A 2 12.74 21.22 -13.76
C PRO A 2 12.41 19.72 -13.58
N ASN A 3 12.02 19.36 -12.39
CA ASN A 3 11.62 17.98 -12.06
C ASN A 3 10.15 17.78 -12.39
N TYR A 4 9.78 18.11 -13.64
CA TYR A 4 8.40 17.93 -14.08
C TYR A 4 7.96 16.46 -14.03
N ASP A 5 8.93 15.54 -13.93
CA ASP A 5 8.64 14.11 -13.82
C ASP A 5 8.31 13.65 -12.40
N ILE A 6 8.50 14.53 -11.39
CA ILE A 6 8.29 14.13 -10.00
C ILE A 6 6.82 13.82 -9.71
N ILE A 7 5.89 14.54 -10.34
CA ILE A 7 4.45 14.32 -10.11
C ILE A 7 3.99 12.96 -10.66
N PRO A 8 4.32 12.57 -11.91
CA PRO A 8 4.04 11.22 -12.38
C PRO A 8 4.69 10.14 -11.53
N LEU A 9 5.94 10.34 -11.08
CA LEU A 9 6.65 9.40 -10.21
C LEU A 9 5.95 9.24 -8.87
N ALA A 10 5.53 10.35 -8.26
CA ALA A 10 4.80 10.32 -6.99
C ALA A 10 3.41 9.69 -7.17
N THR A 11 2.76 9.90 -8.30
CA THR A 11 1.47 9.28 -8.64
C THR A 11 1.62 7.76 -8.77
N ASP A 12 2.66 7.31 -9.45
CA ASP A 12 2.93 5.87 -9.61
C ASP A 12 3.22 5.21 -8.25
N LEU A 13 3.97 5.92 -7.39
CA LEU A 13 4.23 5.44 -6.03
C LEU A 13 2.94 5.31 -5.24
N LEU A 14 2.07 6.31 -5.30
CA LEU A 14 0.78 6.28 -4.60
C LEU A 14 -0.10 5.14 -5.12
N ASP A 15 -0.19 4.98 -6.43
CA ASP A 15 -1.00 3.92 -7.05
C ASP A 15 -0.52 2.53 -6.61
N TYR A 16 0.79 2.29 -6.67
CA TYR A 16 1.35 1.02 -6.22
C TYR A 16 1.10 0.80 -4.72
N THR A 17 1.26 1.85 -3.91
CA THR A 17 1.01 1.76 -2.47
C THR A 17 -0.43 1.37 -2.19
N ILE A 18 -1.40 2.00 -2.87
CA ILE A 18 -2.81 1.65 -2.73
C ILE A 18 -3.05 0.18 -3.06
N GLN A 19 -2.43 -0.32 -4.13
CA GLN A 19 -2.58 -1.71 -4.54
C GLN A 19 -1.96 -2.69 -3.54
N ARG A 20 -0.77 -2.36 -3.01
CA ARG A 20 -0.05 -3.29 -2.13
C ARG A 20 -0.63 -3.39 -0.73
N VAL A 21 -1.19 -2.29 -0.21
CA VAL A 21 -1.73 -2.30 1.15
C VAL A 21 -3.17 -2.82 1.23
N LYS A 22 -3.71 -3.29 0.12
CA LYS A 22 -5.04 -3.93 0.15
C LYS A 22 -5.00 -5.17 1.01
N VAL A 23 -5.98 -5.27 1.89
CA VAL A 23 -6.16 -6.41 2.76
C VAL A 23 -6.93 -7.49 1.98
N LYS A 24 -6.40 -8.70 2.03
CA LYS A 24 -7.07 -9.84 1.41
C LYS A 24 -8.15 -10.36 2.35
N GLU A 25 -9.40 -10.30 1.91
CA GLU A 25 -10.50 -10.82 2.69
C GLU A 25 -10.65 -12.33 2.47
N PRO A 26 -11.08 -13.08 3.50
CA PRO A 26 -11.37 -14.50 3.34
C PRO A 26 -12.47 -14.70 2.30
N GLN A 27 -12.26 -15.64 1.40
CA GLN A 27 -13.24 -16.01 0.40
C GLN A 27 -13.86 -17.35 0.78
N TYR A 28 -15.15 -17.51 0.50
CA TYR A 28 -15.91 -18.70 0.81
C TYR A 28 -16.55 -19.24 -0.45
N THR A 29 -16.60 -20.56 -0.56
CA THR A 29 -17.34 -21.24 -1.62
C THR A 29 -18.45 -22.08 -1.02
N LYS A 30 -19.55 -22.23 -1.78
CA LYS A 30 -20.64 -23.12 -1.37
C LYS A 30 -20.23 -24.55 -1.61
N VAL A 31 -20.42 -25.40 -0.61
CA VAL A 31 -20.25 -26.85 -0.74
C VAL A 31 -21.53 -27.53 -0.28
N LYS A 32 -21.88 -28.63 -0.92
CA LYS A 32 -23.01 -29.47 -0.53
C LYS A 32 -22.49 -30.52 0.45
N ALA A 33 -23.12 -30.63 1.59
CA ALA A 33 -22.80 -31.62 2.59
C ALA A 33 -24.06 -32.33 3.06
N TYR A 34 -23.89 -33.61 3.40
CA TYR A 34 -24.97 -34.42 3.96
C TYR A 34 -24.79 -34.45 5.48
N VAL A 35 -25.82 -34.03 6.20
CA VAL A 35 -25.84 -34.02 7.65
C VAL A 35 -26.99 -34.85 8.17
N MET A 36 -26.82 -35.47 9.32
CA MET A 36 -27.88 -36.23 9.98
C MET A 36 -28.79 -35.30 10.76
N GLU A 37 -30.08 -35.28 10.41
CA GLU A 37 -31.10 -34.55 11.15
C GLU A 37 -32.30 -35.48 11.40
N ASN A 38 -32.73 -35.60 12.65
CA ASN A 38 -33.86 -36.44 13.05
C ASN A 38 -33.80 -37.89 12.54
N GLY A 39 -32.57 -38.45 12.49
CA GLY A 39 -32.34 -39.80 12.01
C GLY A 39 -32.31 -39.94 10.47
N GLN A 40 -32.35 -38.86 9.74
CA GLN A 40 -32.30 -38.87 8.26
C GLN A 40 -31.12 -38.03 7.76
N MET A 41 -30.55 -38.47 6.63
CA MET A 41 -29.55 -37.71 5.91
C MET A 41 -30.19 -36.62 5.10
N VAL A 42 -29.81 -35.36 5.39
CA VAL A 42 -30.35 -34.20 4.70
C VAL A 42 -29.18 -33.48 4.00
N GLU A 43 -29.38 -33.09 2.74
CA GLU A 43 -28.43 -32.30 1.98
C GLU A 43 -28.54 -30.84 2.42
N LYS A 44 -27.42 -30.26 2.86
CA LYS A 44 -27.35 -28.83 3.22
C LYS A 44 -26.22 -28.15 2.45
N GLU A 45 -26.46 -26.88 2.07
CA GLU A 45 -25.41 -26.02 1.53
C GLU A 45 -24.65 -25.39 2.70
N LEU A 46 -23.32 -25.60 2.70
CA LEU A 46 -22.42 -25.00 3.68
C LEU A 46 -21.43 -24.10 2.95
N PHE A 47 -20.91 -23.10 3.67
CA PHE A 47 -19.85 -22.24 3.16
C PHE A 47 -18.52 -22.72 3.72
N GLU A 48 -17.60 -23.06 2.83
CA GLU A 48 -16.27 -23.49 3.18
C GLU A 48 -15.26 -22.42 2.79
N LYS A 49 -14.33 -22.11 3.69
CA LYS A 49 -13.31 -21.11 3.44
C LYS A 49 -12.36 -21.63 2.35
N ILE A 50 -12.20 -20.84 1.29
CA ILE A 50 -11.24 -21.15 0.23
C ILE A 50 -9.84 -21.03 0.82
N LYS A 51 -8.99 -22.02 0.56
CA LYS A 51 -7.60 -21.99 1.02
C LYS A 51 -6.89 -20.75 0.50
N ASP A 52 -6.12 -20.12 1.37
CA ASP A 52 -5.23 -19.04 1.01
C ASP A 52 -4.24 -19.54 -0.07
N ASP A 53 -3.92 -18.67 -1.03
CA ASP A 53 -2.95 -18.99 -2.09
C ASP A 53 -1.50 -19.03 -1.58
N GLY A 54 -1.28 -18.77 -0.28
CA GLY A 54 0.04 -18.75 0.33
C GLY A 54 0.85 -17.51 0.00
N LYS A 55 0.30 -16.58 -0.76
CA LYS A 55 1.00 -15.34 -1.12
C LYS A 55 0.96 -14.34 0.03
N PRO A 56 2.05 -13.58 0.24
CA PRO A 56 2.06 -12.54 1.26
C PRO A 56 0.96 -11.50 1.04
N HIS A 57 0.34 -11.08 2.12
CA HIS A 57 -0.67 -10.01 2.10
C HIS A 57 -0.76 -9.37 3.48
N PHE A 58 -1.27 -8.15 3.52
CA PHE A 58 -1.53 -7.48 4.79
C PHE A 58 -2.74 -8.10 5.48
N PRO A 59 -2.65 -8.39 6.80
CA PRO A 59 -3.81 -8.88 7.53
C PRO A 59 -4.84 -7.78 7.75
N LYS A 60 -6.09 -8.17 7.89
CA LYS A 60 -7.20 -7.23 8.09
C LYS A 60 -6.98 -6.31 9.29
N SER A 61 -6.29 -6.80 10.33
CA SER A 61 -5.97 -6.01 11.52
C SER A 61 -5.12 -4.78 11.22
N GLN A 62 -4.41 -4.74 10.07
CA GLN A 62 -3.56 -3.61 9.71
C GLN A 62 -4.25 -2.58 8.82
N THR A 63 -5.55 -2.77 8.49
CA THR A 63 -6.28 -1.86 7.60
C THR A 63 -6.24 -0.41 8.11
N PHE A 64 -6.45 -0.18 9.40
CA PHE A 64 -6.46 1.14 10.02
C PHE A 64 -5.13 1.54 10.66
N HIS A 65 -4.09 0.73 10.50
CA HIS A 65 -2.76 0.97 11.06
C HIS A 65 -1.75 1.14 9.95
N MET A 66 -0.92 0.11 9.67
CA MET A 66 0.14 0.22 8.66
C MET A 66 -0.41 0.57 7.28
N CYS A 67 -1.49 -0.06 6.85
CA CYS A 67 -2.06 0.20 5.52
C CYS A 67 -2.50 1.66 5.39
N ALA A 68 -3.24 2.17 6.37
CA ALA A 68 -3.70 3.55 6.37
C ALA A 68 -2.52 4.53 6.45
N ASP A 69 -1.53 4.24 7.29
CA ASP A 69 -0.35 5.10 7.45
C ASP A 69 0.47 5.16 6.17
N MET A 70 0.69 4.03 5.51
CA MET A 70 1.46 3.99 4.27
C MET A 70 0.74 4.72 3.14
N GLN A 71 -0.58 4.57 3.01
CA GLN A 71 -1.38 5.32 2.04
C GLN A 71 -1.32 6.82 2.33
N ARG A 72 -1.42 7.19 3.59
CA ARG A 72 -1.35 8.60 4.00
C ARG A 72 0.00 9.21 3.66
N MET A 73 1.09 8.49 3.91
CA MET A 73 2.44 8.95 3.58
C MET A 73 2.61 9.12 2.07
N ALA A 74 2.17 8.15 1.26
CA ALA A 74 2.27 8.23 -0.19
C ALA A 74 1.41 9.36 -0.75
N SER A 75 0.21 9.56 -0.20
CA SER A 75 -0.66 10.68 -0.56
C SER A 75 -0.04 12.03 -0.19
N ALA A 76 0.57 12.14 0.99
CA ALA A 76 1.25 13.34 1.43
C ALA A 76 2.46 13.67 0.56
N ILE A 77 3.19 12.65 0.10
CA ILE A 77 4.31 12.83 -0.84
C ILE A 77 3.79 13.49 -2.13
N LEU A 78 2.72 12.98 -2.70
CA LEU A 78 2.14 13.57 -3.91
C LEU A 78 1.67 15.00 -3.67
N GLN A 79 1.01 15.27 -2.54
CA GLN A 79 0.52 16.61 -2.20
C GLN A 79 1.68 17.61 -2.07
N LYS A 80 2.78 17.19 -1.42
CA LYS A 80 3.95 18.04 -1.26
C LYS A 80 4.68 18.27 -2.58
N CYS A 81 4.74 17.28 -3.46
CA CYS A 81 5.30 17.45 -4.79
C CYS A 81 4.47 18.45 -5.60
N ASN A 82 3.15 18.37 -5.54
CA ASN A 82 2.26 19.34 -6.20
C ASN A 82 2.45 20.75 -5.63
N SER A 83 2.57 20.87 -4.31
CA SER A 83 2.81 22.14 -3.65
C SER A 83 4.13 22.77 -4.10
N ALA A 84 5.21 21.97 -4.10
CA ALA A 84 6.53 22.45 -4.53
C ALA A 84 6.53 22.86 -6.02
N ASP A 85 5.87 22.10 -6.87
CA ASP A 85 5.79 22.38 -8.30
C ASP A 85 5.00 23.67 -8.59
N GLY A 86 3.97 23.95 -7.78
CA GLY A 86 3.15 25.15 -7.91
C GLY A 86 3.77 26.43 -7.34
N ARG A 87 4.92 26.34 -6.67
CA ARG A 87 5.55 27.51 -6.07
C ARG A 87 6.44 28.22 -7.06
N TYR A 88 6.41 29.55 -7.02
CA TYR A 88 7.29 30.38 -7.82
C TYR A 88 8.72 30.32 -7.30
N PHE A 89 9.66 29.94 -8.15
CA PHE A 89 11.07 29.77 -7.78
C PHE A 89 11.68 31.04 -7.18
N GLU A 90 11.38 32.21 -7.76
CA GLU A 90 11.99 33.47 -7.35
C GLU A 90 11.45 34.03 -6.03
N THR A 91 10.17 33.79 -5.73
CA THR A 91 9.51 34.40 -4.57
C THR A 91 9.20 33.41 -3.46
N GLU A 92 9.17 32.10 -3.78
CA GLU A 92 8.77 31.05 -2.83
C GLU A 92 9.82 29.94 -2.74
N TYR A 93 11.09 30.30 -2.94
CA TYR A 93 12.19 29.33 -2.97
C TYR A 93 12.33 28.56 -1.66
N GLU A 94 12.25 29.26 -0.52
CA GLU A 94 12.39 28.62 0.80
C GLU A 94 11.24 27.66 1.07
N GLU A 95 10.02 28.05 0.73
CA GLU A 95 8.84 27.21 0.88
C GLU A 95 8.92 25.99 -0.02
N ARG A 96 9.44 26.15 -1.23
CA ARG A 96 9.65 25.04 -2.16
C ARG A 96 10.67 24.06 -1.60
N LEU A 97 11.78 24.54 -1.05
CA LEU A 97 12.78 23.67 -0.42
C LEU A 97 12.21 22.96 0.78
N LYS A 98 11.40 23.62 1.59
CA LYS A 98 10.73 23.00 2.72
C LYS A 98 9.81 21.88 2.29
N ASP A 99 9.00 22.09 1.23
CA ASP A 99 8.13 21.05 0.69
C ASP A 99 8.95 19.83 0.23
N LEU A 100 10.07 20.08 -0.47
CA LEU A 100 10.93 19.00 -0.96
C LEU A 100 11.65 18.27 0.18
N ASP A 101 12.06 18.98 1.22
CA ASP A 101 12.64 18.35 2.43
C ASP A 101 11.62 17.45 3.12
N GLU A 102 10.37 17.89 3.20
CA GLU A 102 9.28 17.07 3.76
C GLU A 102 9.03 15.82 2.92
N VAL A 103 9.15 15.91 1.59
CA VAL A 103 9.05 14.75 0.70
C VAL A 103 10.15 13.73 1.03
N ILE A 104 11.39 14.19 1.25
CA ILE A 104 12.50 13.30 1.61
C ILE A 104 12.21 12.55 2.90
N VAL A 105 11.74 13.25 3.94
CA VAL A 105 11.39 12.64 5.21
C VAL A 105 10.27 11.61 5.05
N LEU A 106 9.24 11.94 4.28
CA LEU A 106 8.12 11.03 4.02
C LEU A 106 8.59 9.80 3.25
N CYS A 107 9.46 9.97 2.26
CA CYS A 107 10.03 8.86 1.50
C CYS A 107 10.86 7.93 2.40
N ASP A 108 11.69 8.51 3.27
CA ASP A 108 12.50 7.71 4.19
C ASP A 108 11.62 6.93 5.17
N THR A 109 10.58 7.57 5.69
CA THR A 109 9.64 6.92 6.61
C THR A 109 8.86 5.81 5.89
N LEU A 110 8.38 6.08 4.68
CA LEU A 110 7.68 5.07 3.88
C LEU A 110 8.59 3.86 3.60
N ASN A 111 9.86 4.09 3.28
CA ASN A 111 10.82 3.01 3.09
C ASN A 111 10.98 2.15 4.35
N GLN A 112 10.99 2.76 5.52
CA GLN A 112 11.04 2.02 6.79
C GLN A 112 9.80 1.14 6.97
N TYR A 113 8.62 1.64 6.62
CA TYR A 113 7.39 0.86 6.65
C TYR A 113 7.38 -0.27 5.61
N ILE A 114 7.93 -0.03 4.42
CA ILE A 114 8.07 -1.05 3.39
C ILE A 114 8.96 -2.19 3.90
N ASN A 115 10.11 -1.85 4.49
CA ASN A 115 11.03 -2.83 5.04
C ASN A 115 10.39 -3.60 6.21
N LEU A 116 9.64 -2.91 7.05
CA LEU A 116 8.90 -3.56 8.14
C LEU A 116 7.83 -4.52 7.59
N SER A 117 7.14 -4.12 6.53
CA SER A 117 6.13 -4.96 5.86
C SER A 117 6.76 -6.25 5.33
N TYR A 118 7.95 -6.16 4.76
CA TYR A 118 8.70 -7.34 4.33
C TYR A 118 9.12 -8.21 5.52
N LYS A 119 9.64 -7.58 6.57
CA LYS A 119 10.06 -8.29 7.79
C LYS A 119 8.88 -9.02 8.44
N ARG A 120 7.69 -8.42 8.39
CA ARG A 120 6.46 -9.04 8.92
C ARG A 120 5.83 -10.03 7.94
N LYS A 121 6.43 -10.22 6.77
CA LYS A 121 5.97 -11.13 5.71
C LYS A 121 4.61 -10.73 5.11
N TYR A 122 4.30 -9.44 5.11
CA TYR A 122 3.09 -8.93 4.47
C TYR A 122 3.27 -8.72 2.97
N ILE A 123 4.52 -8.60 2.52
CA ILE A 123 4.89 -8.48 1.10
C ILE A 123 6.04 -9.42 0.79
N SER A 124 6.19 -9.79 -0.49
CA SER A 124 7.31 -10.60 -0.95
C SER A 124 8.58 -9.77 -1.09
N GLY A 125 9.72 -10.44 -1.24
CA GLY A 125 11.00 -9.76 -1.52
C GLY A 125 10.95 -8.96 -2.81
N ASP A 126 10.33 -9.51 -3.86
CA ASP A 126 10.18 -8.82 -5.15
C ASP A 126 9.30 -7.59 -5.03
N GLN A 127 8.21 -7.68 -4.28
CA GLN A 127 7.32 -6.54 -4.02
C GLN A 127 8.05 -5.47 -3.20
N CYS A 128 8.82 -5.87 -2.21
CA CYS A 128 9.61 -4.95 -1.39
C CYS A 128 10.61 -4.18 -2.27
N HIS A 129 11.35 -4.90 -3.11
CA HIS A 129 12.33 -4.30 -4.01
C HIS A 129 11.67 -3.34 -5.00
N TYR A 130 10.61 -3.77 -5.64
CA TYR A 130 9.89 -2.94 -6.62
C TYR A 130 9.35 -1.67 -5.98
N TRP A 131 8.76 -1.78 -4.80
CA TRP A 131 8.21 -0.64 -4.07
C TRP A 131 9.30 0.35 -3.71
N ALA A 132 10.42 -0.13 -3.18
CA ALA A 132 11.57 0.71 -2.84
C ALA A 132 12.13 1.42 -4.09
N GLU A 133 12.14 0.75 -5.25
CA GLU A 133 12.57 1.34 -6.50
C GLU A 133 11.63 2.46 -6.99
N LEU A 134 10.35 2.40 -6.63
CA LEU A 134 9.42 3.51 -6.91
C LEU A 134 9.63 4.70 -5.99
N VAL A 135 10.09 4.47 -4.76
CA VAL A 135 10.37 5.56 -3.80
C VAL A 135 11.65 6.32 -4.19
N ARG A 136 12.66 5.61 -4.66
CA ARG A 136 13.99 6.19 -4.93
C ARG A 136 13.95 7.43 -5.83
N PRO A 137 13.32 7.41 -7.03
CA PRO A 137 13.34 8.58 -7.91
C PRO A 137 12.55 9.75 -7.34
N VAL A 138 11.53 9.52 -6.52
CA VAL A 138 10.77 10.58 -5.87
C VAL A 138 11.62 11.27 -4.82
N ARG A 139 12.41 10.50 -4.07
CA ARG A 139 13.31 11.03 -3.03
C ARG A 139 14.43 11.90 -3.62
N GLN A 140 14.86 11.58 -4.81
CA GLN A 140 15.88 12.39 -5.51
C GLN A 140 15.25 13.65 -6.09
#